data_1a81b7bbe33897cda068f81223ece235
#
_entry.id   1a81b7bbe33897cda068f81223ece235
#
_cell.length_a   1.000
_cell.length_b   1.000
_cell.length_c   1.000
_cell.angle_alpha   90.00
_cell.angle_beta   90.00
_cell.angle_gamma   90.00
#
_symmetry.space_group_name_H-M   'P 1'
#
loop_
_entity.id
_entity.type
_entity.pdbx_description
1 polymer ?
#
loop_
_entity_poly.entity_id
_entity_poly.type
_entity_poly.pdbx_seq_one_letter_code
_entity_poly.pdbx_strand_id
1 'polypeptide(L)'
;YYIHTPIFTGDDCEGAGQTFRVVTNLKEPDDFFGKPASLTVSGQLHVEPFAMAYEKVYTFGPTFRAEKSNTQRHAAEFWMIEPEIAFADINDDMDLMEDFLKFVVKRVMERCSQDIKFFETWVDKNLSTRLNDFLTKPFTRVNYTEGIKILQEAQKNGHKFQYPDIHWGIDLMSEHERYLTEEHFKGPIFLTDYPKDIKAFYMKQNPDGKTVAAVDLLLPEVGELCGGSQREEDYDKLLQRMKELNMNIEGYQWYLDLRRYGGCVHSGF
;
A
#
# COMPACT_ATOMS: atom_id res chain seq x y z
N TYR A 1 -0.66 4.98 18.84
CA TYR A 1 -0.40 6.43 18.99
C TYR A 1 -0.49 7.12 17.64
N TYR A 2 -1.06 8.33 17.61
CA TYR A 2 -1.08 9.18 16.44
C TYR A 2 0.23 9.97 16.35
N ILE A 3 0.90 9.89 15.20
CA ILE A 3 2.20 10.53 14.96
C ILE A 3 2.07 11.49 13.78
N HIS A 4 2.58 12.71 13.97
CA HIS A 4 2.76 13.67 12.88
C HIS A 4 4.15 13.51 12.28
N THR A 5 4.22 13.08 11.03
CA THR A 5 5.46 12.98 10.27
C THR A 5 5.68 14.23 9.41
N PRO A 6 6.94 14.56 9.04
CA PRO A 6 7.21 15.71 8.18
C PRO A 6 6.56 15.58 6.80
N ILE A 7 6.01 16.70 6.30
CA ILE A 7 5.51 16.81 4.92
C ILE A 7 6.66 17.10 3.95
N PHE A 8 7.64 17.90 4.36
CA PHE A 8 8.85 18.17 3.58
C PHE A 8 9.85 17.04 3.82
N THR A 9 10.34 16.47 2.74
CA THR A 9 11.31 15.37 2.79
C THR A 9 12.43 15.57 1.78
N GLY A 10 13.63 15.08 2.10
CA GLY A 10 14.72 14.93 1.15
C GLY A 10 14.70 13.61 0.41
N ASP A 11 13.89 12.67 0.87
CA ASP A 11 13.89 11.28 0.42
C ASP A 11 12.54 10.88 -0.16
N ASP A 12 12.56 10.05 -1.20
CA ASP A 12 11.37 9.49 -1.81
C ASP A 12 11.06 8.11 -1.17
N CYS A 13 9.96 8.01 -0.44
CA CYS A 13 9.54 6.80 0.24
C CYS A 13 9.39 5.59 -0.71
N GLU A 14 8.95 5.81 -1.93
CA GLU A 14 8.72 4.72 -2.89
C GLU A 14 9.87 4.54 -3.88
N GLY A 15 10.83 5.49 -3.93
CA GLY A 15 11.94 5.47 -4.88
C GLY A 15 11.55 5.70 -6.33
N ALA A 16 10.31 6.13 -6.60
CA ALA A 16 9.73 6.23 -7.94
C ALA A 16 9.95 7.61 -8.62
N GLY A 17 10.51 8.59 -7.92
CA GLY A 17 10.88 9.90 -8.47
C GLY A 17 9.72 10.81 -8.87
N GLN A 18 8.47 10.47 -8.55
CA GLN A 18 7.29 11.26 -8.92
C GLN A 18 6.83 12.16 -7.76
N THR A 19 7.75 13.01 -7.28
CA THR A 19 7.49 13.92 -6.18
C THR A 19 7.33 15.37 -6.67
N PHE A 20 6.51 16.14 -5.94
CA PHE A 20 6.49 17.60 -6.11
C PHE A 20 7.70 18.20 -5.43
N ARG A 21 8.52 18.95 -6.20
CA ARG A 21 9.70 19.64 -5.67
C ARG A 21 9.31 20.93 -4.95
N VAL A 22 9.91 21.16 -3.80
CA VAL A 22 9.76 22.40 -3.04
C VAL A 22 10.95 23.29 -3.29
N VAL A 23 10.70 24.47 -3.87
CA VAL A 23 11.73 25.49 -4.17
C VAL A 23 11.20 26.87 -3.83
N THR A 24 12.07 27.77 -3.38
CA THR A 24 11.75 29.19 -3.19
C THR A 24 12.23 30.02 -4.39
N ASN A 25 13.24 29.53 -5.12
CA ASN A 25 13.76 30.16 -6.32
C ASN A 25 13.95 29.12 -7.44
N LEU A 26 13.24 29.25 -8.53
CA LEU A 26 13.34 28.33 -9.68
C LEU A 26 14.73 28.27 -10.32
N LYS A 27 15.56 29.31 -10.14
CA LYS A 27 16.94 29.36 -10.67
C LYS A 27 17.92 28.63 -9.73
N GLU A 28 17.55 28.44 -8.49
CA GLU A 28 18.36 27.82 -7.44
C GLU A 28 17.52 26.75 -6.74
N PRO A 29 17.30 25.58 -7.38
CA PRO A 29 16.33 24.60 -6.92
C PRO A 29 16.66 23.95 -5.56
N ASP A 30 17.88 24.15 -5.08
CA ASP A 30 18.34 23.60 -3.79
C ASP A 30 18.55 24.69 -2.71
N ASP A 31 17.99 25.90 -2.93
CA ASP A 31 18.22 27.07 -2.08
C ASP A 31 17.60 26.94 -0.69
N PHE A 32 16.50 26.22 -0.54
CA PHE A 32 15.71 26.22 0.70
C PHE A 32 16.47 25.59 1.88
N PHE A 33 17.14 24.45 1.67
CA PHE A 33 17.97 23.79 2.70
C PHE A 33 19.40 23.52 2.25
N GLY A 34 19.83 24.08 1.13
CA GLY A 34 21.09 23.73 0.49
C GLY A 34 21.11 22.33 -0.11
N LYS A 35 19.95 21.72 -0.28
CA LYS A 35 19.75 20.40 -0.90
C LYS A 35 18.32 20.26 -1.40
N PRO A 36 18.06 19.28 -2.30
CA PRO A 36 16.72 19.02 -2.81
C PRO A 36 15.71 18.74 -1.71
N ALA A 37 14.52 19.32 -1.83
CA ALA A 37 13.38 19.05 -0.97
C ALA A 37 12.12 18.78 -1.79
N SER A 38 11.27 17.89 -1.31
CA SER A 38 10.04 17.48 -1.95
C SER A 38 8.88 17.40 -0.95
N LEU A 39 7.65 17.38 -1.46
CA LEU A 39 6.49 16.98 -0.66
C LEU A 39 6.44 15.46 -0.56
N THR A 40 6.11 14.95 0.63
CA THR A 40 6.10 13.50 0.89
C THR A 40 4.99 12.78 0.12
N VAL A 41 5.28 11.58 -0.32
CA VAL A 41 4.30 10.65 -0.94
C VAL A 41 3.69 9.70 0.11
N SER A 42 4.29 9.61 1.31
CA SER A 42 3.85 8.76 2.43
C SER A 42 4.59 9.16 3.70
N GLY A 43 3.92 9.02 4.85
CA GLY A 43 4.54 9.16 6.17
C GLY A 43 5.28 7.92 6.64
N GLN A 44 5.23 6.80 5.91
CA GLN A 44 5.68 5.49 6.34
C GLN A 44 7.12 5.46 6.86
N LEU A 45 8.11 5.85 6.05
CA LEU A 45 9.53 5.73 6.46
C LEU A 45 9.83 6.49 7.75
N HIS A 46 9.17 7.64 7.93
CA HIS A 46 9.34 8.49 9.11
C HIS A 46 8.55 8.01 10.32
N VAL A 47 7.51 7.17 10.14
CA VAL A 47 6.75 6.61 11.26
C VAL A 47 7.33 5.30 11.78
N GLU A 48 8.09 4.56 10.97
CA GLU A 48 8.73 3.31 11.40
C GLU A 48 9.58 3.44 12.70
N PRO A 49 10.44 4.48 12.89
CA PRO A 49 11.15 4.64 14.15
C PRO A 49 10.23 4.85 15.35
N PHE A 50 9.07 5.46 15.16
CA PHE A 50 8.07 5.59 16.21
C PHE A 50 7.37 4.27 16.53
N ALA A 51 7.15 3.39 15.54
CA ALA A 51 6.67 2.04 15.79
C ALA A 51 7.65 1.24 16.63
N MET A 52 8.95 1.35 16.36
CA MET A 52 9.99 0.72 17.17
C MET A 52 10.04 1.24 18.62
N ALA A 53 9.57 2.48 18.87
CA ALA A 53 9.56 3.09 20.20
C ALA A 53 8.22 2.90 20.94
N TYR A 54 7.10 2.91 20.24
CA TYR A 54 5.74 2.93 20.82
C TYR A 54 4.89 1.72 20.43
N GLU A 55 5.45 0.76 19.71
CA GLU A 55 4.85 -0.50 19.25
C GLU A 55 3.74 -0.31 18.18
N LYS A 56 2.70 0.47 18.47
CA LYS A 56 1.52 0.66 17.59
C LYS A 56 1.29 2.13 17.34
N VAL A 57 1.57 2.56 16.13
CA VAL A 57 1.46 3.95 15.71
C VAL A 57 0.69 4.07 14.40
N TYR A 58 0.24 5.25 14.08
CA TYR A 58 -0.29 5.57 12.77
C TYR A 58 -0.08 7.04 12.42
N THR A 59 0.05 7.32 11.15
CA THR A 59 -0.09 8.67 10.62
C THR A 59 -1.50 8.88 10.09
N PHE A 60 -1.96 10.11 10.09
CA PHE A 60 -3.13 10.54 9.33
C PHE A 60 -2.84 11.96 8.86
N GLY A 61 -2.40 12.08 7.63
CA GLY A 61 -1.89 13.34 7.12
C GLY A 61 -1.92 13.45 5.60
N PRO A 62 -1.66 14.65 5.08
CA PRO A 62 -1.66 14.91 3.65
C PRO A 62 -0.44 14.25 3.00
N THR A 63 -0.66 13.68 1.83
CA THR A 63 0.35 13.09 0.96
C THR A 63 0.19 13.62 -0.45
N PHE A 64 1.28 13.64 -1.22
CA PHE A 64 1.37 14.33 -2.50
C PHE A 64 2.04 13.44 -3.54
N ARG A 65 1.36 13.14 -4.64
CA ARG A 65 1.90 12.33 -5.73
C ARG A 65 1.79 13.06 -7.06
N ALA A 66 2.95 13.26 -7.72
CA ALA A 66 3.05 13.99 -8.99
C ALA A 66 2.86 13.07 -10.20
N GLU A 67 2.10 12.00 -10.06
CA GLU A 67 1.81 11.05 -11.13
C GLU A 67 1.03 11.71 -12.28
N LYS A 68 1.48 11.49 -13.50
CA LYS A 68 0.80 11.98 -14.70
C LYS A 68 -0.35 11.02 -15.08
N SER A 69 -1.20 10.71 -14.13
CA SER A 69 -2.34 9.81 -14.31
C SER A 69 -3.64 10.62 -14.34
N ASN A 70 -4.46 10.41 -15.36
CA ASN A 70 -5.76 11.07 -15.50
C ASN A 70 -6.89 10.03 -15.30
N THR A 71 -7.05 9.56 -14.08
CA THR A 71 -8.11 8.63 -13.70
C THR A 71 -8.93 9.19 -12.55
N GLN A 72 -10.11 8.63 -12.31
CA GLN A 72 -10.99 9.03 -11.20
C GLN A 72 -10.42 8.68 -9.82
N ARG A 73 -9.34 7.88 -9.75
CA ARG A 73 -8.75 7.38 -8.50
C ARG A 73 -7.43 8.08 -8.12
N HIS A 74 -6.87 8.93 -8.99
CA HIS A 74 -5.59 9.59 -8.75
C HIS A 74 -5.81 11.07 -8.45
N ALA A 75 -5.61 11.47 -7.20
CA ALA A 75 -5.53 12.86 -6.79
C ALA A 75 -4.07 13.22 -6.51
N ALA A 76 -3.68 14.46 -6.80
CA ALA A 76 -2.32 14.93 -6.54
C ALA A 76 -2.06 15.22 -5.06
N GLU A 77 -3.12 15.45 -4.29
CA GLU A 77 -3.10 15.62 -2.83
C GLU A 77 -4.26 14.83 -2.23
N PHE A 78 -3.98 14.05 -1.21
CA PHE A 78 -4.97 13.26 -0.47
C PHE A 78 -4.45 12.93 0.93
N TRP A 79 -5.32 12.50 1.82
CA TRP A 79 -4.97 12.09 3.16
C TRP A 79 -4.93 10.56 3.25
N MET A 80 -3.88 10.03 3.87
CA MET A 80 -3.76 8.60 4.16
C MET A 80 -3.77 8.35 5.67
N ILE A 81 -4.39 7.23 6.05
CA ILE A 81 -4.19 6.60 7.36
C ILE A 81 -3.17 5.49 7.13
N GLU A 82 -2.04 5.55 7.81
CA GLU A 82 -0.92 4.65 7.60
C GLU A 82 -0.48 4.06 8.96
N PRO A 83 -1.06 2.92 9.38
CA PRO A 83 -0.62 2.22 10.59
C PRO A 83 0.73 1.57 10.38
N GLU A 84 1.54 1.54 11.45
CA GLU A 84 2.80 0.80 11.52
C GLU A 84 2.90 0.13 12.89
N ILE A 85 3.16 -1.19 12.90
CA ILE A 85 3.12 -2.03 14.09
C ILE A 85 4.40 -2.85 14.24
N ALA A 86 5.06 -2.71 15.40
CA ALA A 86 6.22 -3.53 15.76
C ALA A 86 5.79 -4.92 16.23
N PHE A 87 6.71 -5.88 16.07
CA PHE A 87 6.53 -7.29 16.44
C PHE A 87 5.40 -7.99 15.69
N ALA A 88 5.07 -7.52 14.49
CA ALA A 88 4.01 -8.03 13.65
C ALA A 88 4.56 -8.50 12.30
N ASP A 89 4.15 -9.66 11.85
CA ASP A 89 4.44 -10.16 10.51
C ASP A 89 3.33 -9.77 9.52
N ILE A 90 3.43 -10.25 8.29
CA ILE A 90 2.46 -9.95 7.23
C ILE A 90 1.05 -10.47 7.56
N ASN A 91 0.92 -11.55 8.35
CA ASN A 91 -0.38 -12.09 8.74
C ASN A 91 -1.05 -11.20 9.78
N ASP A 92 -0.28 -10.71 10.76
CA ASP A 92 -0.75 -9.76 11.76
C ASP A 92 -1.21 -8.44 11.09
N ASP A 93 -0.51 -8.02 10.04
CA ASP A 93 -0.86 -6.83 9.24
C ASP A 93 -2.20 -7.01 8.52
N MET A 94 -2.39 -8.15 7.85
CA MET A 94 -3.67 -8.48 7.20
C MET A 94 -4.82 -8.58 8.20
N ASP A 95 -4.60 -9.17 9.38
CA ASP A 95 -5.60 -9.23 10.45
C ASP A 95 -5.99 -7.83 10.91
N LEU A 96 -5.01 -6.93 11.09
CA LEU A 96 -5.26 -5.55 11.46
C LEU A 96 -6.02 -4.79 10.36
N MET A 97 -5.66 -4.96 9.08
CA MET A 97 -6.39 -4.36 7.96
C MET A 97 -7.87 -4.76 7.96
N GLU A 98 -8.15 -6.08 8.10
CA GLU A 98 -9.51 -6.59 8.11
C GLU A 98 -10.31 -6.04 9.30
N ASP A 99 -9.75 -6.11 10.50
CA ASP A 99 -10.38 -5.63 11.72
C ASP A 99 -10.64 -4.12 11.68
N PHE A 100 -9.66 -3.34 11.23
CA PHE A 100 -9.77 -1.89 11.11
C PHE A 100 -10.89 -1.49 10.14
N LEU A 101 -10.92 -2.08 8.96
CA LEU A 101 -11.91 -1.73 7.95
C LEU A 101 -13.31 -2.18 8.35
N LYS A 102 -13.46 -3.38 8.91
CA LYS A 102 -14.74 -3.85 9.46
C LYS A 102 -15.22 -2.94 10.59
N PHE A 103 -14.33 -2.51 11.47
CA PHE A 103 -14.66 -1.56 12.53
C PHE A 103 -15.17 -0.24 11.95
N VAL A 104 -14.45 0.36 10.98
CA VAL A 104 -14.83 1.63 10.38
C VAL A 104 -16.18 1.53 9.66
N VAL A 105 -16.37 0.51 8.82
CA VAL A 105 -17.64 0.31 8.10
C VAL A 105 -18.80 0.13 9.07
N LYS A 106 -18.64 -0.69 10.10
CA LYS A 106 -19.65 -0.88 11.15
C LYS A 106 -20.01 0.43 11.82
N ARG A 107 -19.00 1.24 12.19
CA ARG A 107 -19.22 2.54 12.85
C ARG A 107 -19.94 3.54 11.94
N VAL A 108 -19.62 3.55 10.65
CA VAL A 108 -20.33 4.41 9.68
C VAL A 108 -21.78 3.97 9.55
N MET A 109 -22.06 2.68 9.40
CA MET A 109 -23.43 2.18 9.33
C MET A 109 -24.25 2.51 10.58
N GLU A 110 -23.66 2.43 11.77
CA GLU A 110 -24.31 2.77 13.03
C GLU A 110 -24.57 4.27 13.20
N ARG A 111 -23.59 5.12 12.86
CA ARG A 111 -23.62 6.55 13.15
C ARG A 111 -24.24 7.40 12.03
N CYS A 112 -24.11 6.93 10.79
CA CYS A 112 -24.54 7.65 9.59
C CYS A 112 -25.70 6.92 8.88
N SER A 113 -26.59 6.28 9.64
CA SER A 113 -27.67 5.45 9.09
C SER A 113 -28.61 6.21 8.14
N GLN A 114 -28.81 7.52 8.36
CA GLN A 114 -29.64 8.36 7.47
C GLN A 114 -28.92 8.60 6.14
N ASP A 115 -27.61 8.82 6.16
CA ASP A 115 -26.80 9.01 4.95
C ASP A 115 -26.73 7.71 4.16
N ILE A 116 -26.51 6.57 4.83
CA ILE A 116 -26.55 5.24 4.19
C ILE A 116 -27.89 5.02 3.49
N LYS A 117 -29.02 5.34 4.15
CA LYS A 117 -30.35 5.22 3.55
C LYS A 117 -30.54 6.15 2.34
N PHE A 118 -29.99 7.36 2.42
CA PHE A 118 -30.00 8.30 1.29
C PHE A 118 -29.25 7.72 0.10
N PHE A 119 -28.02 7.25 0.31
CA PHE A 119 -27.20 6.65 -0.75
C PHE A 119 -27.84 5.37 -1.31
N GLU A 120 -28.43 4.52 -0.46
CA GLU A 120 -29.12 3.32 -0.90
C GLU A 120 -30.34 3.65 -1.76
N THR A 121 -31.05 4.74 -1.45
CA THR A 121 -32.23 5.15 -2.20
C THR A 121 -31.90 5.76 -3.56
N TRP A 122 -30.85 6.60 -3.62
CA TRP A 122 -30.60 7.46 -4.77
C TRP A 122 -29.37 7.12 -5.58
N VAL A 123 -28.42 6.35 -5.04
CA VAL A 123 -27.14 6.06 -5.69
C VAL A 123 -26.95 4.56 -5.94
N ASP A 124 -27.09 3.72 -4.91
CA ASP A 124 -26.87 2.29 -5.01
C ASP A 124 -27.84 1.50 -4.13
N LYS A 125 -28.83 0.88 -4.77
CA LYS A 125 -29.88 0.12 -4.09
C LYS A 125 -29.37 -1.10 -3.31
N ASN A 126 -28.17 -1.56 -3.57
CA ASN A 126 -27.56 -2.72 -2.93
C ASN A 126 -26.54 -2.35 -1.84
N LEU A 127 -26.38 -1.07 -1.54
CA LEU A 127 -25.33 -0.57 -0.63
C LEU A 127 -25.34 -1.31 0.72
N SER A 128 -26.48 -1.37 1.40
CA SER A 128 -26.56 -2.04 2.72
C SER A 128 -26.24 -3.54 2.63
N THR A 129 -26.63 -4.21 1.55
CA THR A 129 -26.30 -5.63 1.33
C THR A 129 -24.80 -5.81 1.18
N ARG A 130 -24.16 -4.99 0.35
CA ARG A 130 -22.70 -5.06 0.14
C ARG A 130 -21.91 -4.76 1.42
N LEU A 131 -22.33 -3.74 2.18
CA LEU A 131 -21.68 -3.40 3.46
C LEU A 131 -21.85 -4.53 4.48
N ASN A 132 -23.02 -5.19 4.55
CA ASN A 132 -23.22 -6.35 5.42
C ASN A 132 -22.39 -7.57 4.98
N ASP A 133 -22.31 -7.82 3.68
CA ASP A 133 -21.43 -8.86 3.11
C ASP A 133 -19.97 -8.62 3.49
N PHE A 134 -19.50 -7.39 3.35
CA PHE A 134 -18.16 -6.99 3.75
C PHE A 134 -17.89 -7.23 5.24
N LEU A 135 -18.86 -6.94 6.11
CA LEU A 135 -18.71 -7.16 7.56
C LEU A 135 -18.71 -8.63 7.97
N THR A 136 -19.45 -9.47 7.26
CA THR A 136 -19.73 -10.86 7.69
C THR A 136 -18.86 -11.90 6.98
N LYS A 137 -18.41 -11.63 5.77
CA LYS A 137 -17.56 -12.56 5.03
C LYS A 137 -16.10 -12.45 5.44
N PRO A 138 -15.35 -13.57 5.54
CA PRO A 138 -13.91 -13.51 5.69
C PRO A 138 -13.27 -13.00 4.40
N PHE A 139 -12.15 -12.29 4.53
CA PHE A 139 -11.33 -11.90 3.38
C PHE A 139 -10.46 -13.08 2.96
N THR A 140 -10.45 -13.39 1.66
CA THR A 140 -9.67 -14.51 1.15
C THR A 140 -8.21 -14.11 0.99
N ARG A 141 -7.29 -14.94 1.47
CA ARG A 141 -5.84 -14.74 1.27
C ARG A 141 -5.37 -15.60 0.11
N VAL A 142 -4.73 -14.98 -0.86
CA VAL A 142 -4.21 -15.63 -2.05
C VAL A 142 -2.87 -15.01 -2.43
N ASN A 143 -1.88 -15.82 -2.82
CA ASN A 143 -0.62 -15.25 -3.28
C ASN A 143 -0.69 -14.82 -4.77
N TYR A 144 0.17 -13.89 -5.14
CA TYR A 144 0.23 -13.34 -6.50
C TYR A 144 0.41 -14.43 -7.56
N THR A 145 1.25 -15.43 -7.30
CA THR A 145 1.50 -16.53 -8.23
C THR A 145 0.22 -17.30 -8.55
N GLU A 146 -0.62 -17.55 -7.54
CA GLU A 146 -1.91 -18.19 -7.74
C GLU A 146 -2.89 -17.27 -8.47
N GLY A 147 -2.89 -15.98 -8.11
CA GLY A 147 -3.67 -14.96 -8.83
C GLY A 147 -3.38 -14.94 -10.33
N ILE A 148 -2.11 -14.97 -10.72
CA ILE A 148 -1.69 -15.05 -12.13
C ILE A 148 -2.19 -16.34 -12.80
N LYS A 149 -2.11 -17.49 -12.14
CA LYS A 149 -2.62 -18.75 -12.70
C LYS A 149 -4.13 -18.71 -12.95
N ILE A 150 -4.89 -18.16 -12.00
CA ILE A 150 -6.34 -17.98 -12.13
C ILE A 150 -6.67 -17.11 -13.35
N LEU A 151 -5.96 -16.00 -13.53
CA LEU A 151 -6.16 -15.11 -14.69
C LEU A 151 -5.80 -15.81 -16.01
N GLN A 152 -4.68 -16.53 -16.06
CA GLN A 152 -4.27 -17.29 -17.24
C GLN A 152 -5.27 -18.41 -17.58
N GLU A 153 -5.85 -19.08 -16.58
CA GLU A 153 -6.85 -20.09 -16.78
C GLU A 153 -8.16 -19.48 -17.28
N ALA A 154 -8.58 -18.35 -16.74
CA ALA A 154 -9.74 -17.60 -17.24
C ALA A 154 -9.56 -17.26 -18.72
N GLN A 155 -8.40 -16.76 -19.11
CA GLN A 155 -8.09 -16.43 -20.51
C GLN A 155 -8.15 -17.68 -21.43
N LYS A 156 -7.59 -18.82 -20.98
CA LYS A 156 -7.67 -20.10 -21.71
C LYS A 156 -9.13 -20.57 -21.88
N ASN A 157 -9.97 -20.29 -20.88
CA ASN A 157 -11.40 -20.62 -20.90
C ASN A 157 -12.27 -19.61 -21.67
N GLY A 158 -11.63 -18.64 -22.36
CA GLY A 158 -12.30 -17.72 -23.28
C GLY A 158 -12.64 -16.35 -22.69
N HIS A 159 -12.28 -16.05 -21.44
CA HIS A 159 -12.39 -14.68 -20.92
C HIS A 159 -11.44 -13.75 -21.67
N LYS A 160 -11.94 -12.60 -22.10
CA LYS A 160 -11.15 -11.63 -22.89
C LYS A 160 -10.79 -10.44 -22.02
N PHE A 161 -9.51 -10.34 -21.70
CA PHE A 161 -8.96 -9.15 -21.05
C PHE A 161 -8.55 -8.11 -22.10
N GLN A 162 -8.67 -6.83 -21.75
CA GLN A 162 -8.15 -5.71 -22.56
C GLN A 162 -6.63 -5.74 -22.62
N TYR A 163 -6.00 -6.16 -21.48
CA TYR A 163 -4.54 -6.37 -21.35
C TYR A 163 -4.25 -7.86 -21.26
N PRO A 164 -4.13 -8.57 -22.41
CA PRO A 164 -4.10 -10.03 -22.46
C PRO A 164 -2.72 -10.64 -22.18
N ASP A 165 -1.66 -9.83 -22.03
CA ASP A 165 -0.30 -10.32 -21.76
C ASP A 165 -0.14 -10.62 -20.26
N ILE A 166 -0.73 -11.73 -19.83
CA ILE A 166 -0.76 -12.15 -18.42
C ILE A 166 0.35 -13.15 -18.16
N HIS A 167 1.41 -12.71 -17.52
CA HIS A 167 2.55 -13.55 -17.11
C HIS A 167 3.04 -13.17 -15.71
N TRP A 168 3.81 -14.07 -15.09
CA TRP A 168 4.39 -13.77 -13.78
C TRP A 168 5.36 -12.59 -13.86
N GLY A 169 5.21 -11.62 -12.96
CA GLY A 169 6.05 -10.41 -12.89
C GLY A 169 5.40 -9.15 -13.45
N ILE A 170 4.17 -9.21 -13.97
CA ILE A 170 3.45 -8.01 -14.42
C ILE A 170 2.79 -7.26 -13.26
N ASP A 171 2.66 -5.95 -13.39
CA ASP A 171 1.69 -5.19 -12.60
C ASP A 171 0.27 -5.56 -13.05
N LEU A 172 -0.60 -5.88 -12.07
CA LEU A 172 -1.99 -6.16 -12.38
C LEU A 172 -2.73 -4.87 -12.78
N MET A 173 -3.49 -4.96 -13.86
CA MET A 173 -4.39 -3.89 -14.26
C MET A 173 -5.72 -4.00 -13.51
N SER A 174 -6.45 -2.91 -13.38
CA SER A 174 -7.74 -2.88 -12.69
C SER A 174 -8.73 -3.94 -13.17
N GLU A 175 -8.69 -4.35 -14.43
CA GLU A 175 -9.55 -5.44 -14.94
C GLU A 175 -9.16 -6.81 -14.38
N HIS A 176 -7.84 -7.04 -14.14
CA HIS A 176 -7.35 -8.29 -13.54
C HIS A 176 -7.79 -8.39 -12.07
N GLU A 177 -7.65 -7.29 -11.32
CA GLU A 177 -8.11 -7.19 -9.94
C GLU A 177 -9.63 -7.40 -9.82
N ARG A 178 -10.39 -6.77 -10.72
CA ARG A 178 -11.85 -6.94 -10.77
C ARG A 178 -12.24 -8.37 -11.09
N TYR A 179 -11.58 -9.02 -12.03
CA TYR A 179 -11.85 -10.43 -12.32
C TYR A 179 -11.64 -11.30 -11.07
N LEU A 180 -10.53 -11.12 -10.38
CA LEU A 180 -10.25 -11.86 -9.15
C LEU A 180 -11.32 -11.61 -8.08
N THR A 181 -11.65 -10.35 -7.83
CA THR A 181 -12.57 -9.98 -6.74
C THR A 181 -14.04 -10.19 -7.06
N GLU A 182 -14.49 -9.92 -8.31
CA GLU A 182 -15.90 -9.91 -8.68
C GLU A 182 -16.38 -11.23 -9.30
N GLU A 183 -15.52 -11.89 -10.09
CA GLU A 183 -15.90 -13.09 -10.84
C GLU A 183 -15.41 -14.37 -10.19
N HIS A 184 -14.15 -14.41 -9.76
CA HIS A 184 -13.54 -15.63 -9.20
C HIS A 184 -13.86 -15.82 -7.71
N PHE A 185 -13.37 -14.92 -6.84
CA PHE A 185 -13.56 -15.04 -5.39
C PHE A 185 -14.88 -14.47 -4.87
N LYS A 186 -15.49 -13.55 -5.60
CA LYS A 186 -16.77 -12.87 -5.27
C LYS A 186 -16.77 -12.21 -3.90
N GLY A 187 -15.67 -11.51 -3.58
CA GLY A 187 -15.48 -10.84 -2.31
C GLY A 187 -14.10 -10.21 -2.17
N PRO A 188 -13.81 -9.62 -0.99
CA PRO A 188 -12.51 -9.06 -0.68
C PRO A 188 -11.41 -10.12 -0.70
N ILE A 189 -10.24 -9.76 -1.24
CA ILE A 189 -9.06 -10.63 -1.21
C ILE A 189 -7.82 -9.86 -0.74
N PHE A 190 -6.97 -10.51 0.02
CA PHE A 190 -5.59 -10.12 0.22
C PHE A 190 -4.75 -10.83 -0.83
N LEU A 191 -4.13 -10.07 -1.72
CA LEU A 191 -3.19 -10.60 -2.68
C LEU A 191 -1.78 -10.39 -2.13
N THR A 192 -1.01 -11.48 -1.93
CA THR A 192 0.27 -11.45 -1.21
C THR A 192 1.43 -11.95 -2.05
N ASP A 193 2.66 -11.79 -1.53
CA ASP A 193 3.88 -12.39 -2.10
C ASP A 193 4.13 -11.99 -3.55
N TYR A 194 4.10 -10.70 -3.78
CA TYR A 194 4.38 -10.11 -5.09
C TYR A 194 5.83 -10.28 -5.53
N PRO A 195 6.11 -10.29 -6.84
CA PRO A 195 7.46 -10.22 -7.36
C PRO A 195 8.19 -8.98 -6.81
N LYS A 196 9.43 -9.17 -6.33
CA LYS A 196 10.22 -8.08 -5.75
C LYS A 196 10.47 -6.92 -6.71
N ASP A 197 10.48 -7.19 -8.02
CA ASP A 197 10.86 -6.20 -9.03
C ASP A 197 9.75 -5.18 -9.34
N ILE A 198 8.52 -5.45 -8.89
CA ILE A 198 7.38 -4.55 -9.03
C ILE A 198 6.93 -3.94 -7.70
N LYS A 199 7.69 -4.13 -6.62
CA LYS A 199 7.34 -3.61 -5.28
C LYS A 199 8.50 -2.80 -4.69
N ALA A 200 8.20 -2.00 -3.67
CA ALA A 200 9.13 -1.06 -3.06
C ALA A 200 10.32 -1.74 -2.36
N PHE A 201 11.42 -0.99 -2.23
CA PHE A 201 12.72 -1.49 -1.76
C PHE A 201 12.72 -1.98 -0.31
N TYR A 202 11.86 -1.42 0.53
CA TYR A 202 11.81 -1.67 1.97
C TYR A 202 11.04 -2.94 2.36
N MET A 203 10.38 -3.58 1.41
CA MET A 203 9.57 -4.76 1.69
C MET A 203 10.43 -5.99 1.93
N LYS A 204 10.07 -6.78 2.95
CA LYS A 204 10.81 -7.98 3.34
C LYS A 204 10.90 -8.98 2.21
N GLN A 205 12.12 -9.42 1.89
CA GLN A 205 12.33 -10.46 0.90
C GLN A 205 11.94 -11.84 1.46
N ASN A 206 11.15 -12.57 0.70
CA ASN A 206 10.80 -13.94 1.02
C ASN A 206 11.98 -14.90 0.81
N PRO A 207 11.99 -16.09 1.45
CA PRO A 207 13.08 -17.06 1.32
C PRO A 207 13.33 -17.57 -0.11
N ASP A 208 12.36 -17.42 -1.01
CA ASP A 208 12.48 -17.82 -2.42
C ASP A 208 13.42 -16.89 -3.23
N GLY A 209 13.79 -15.73 -2.67
CA GLY A 209 14.64 -14.72 -3.31
C GLY A 209 13.99 -14.00 -4.50
N LYS A 210 12.73 -14.24 -4.80
CA LYS A 210 11.98 -13.70 -5.95
C LYS A 210 10.82 -12.83 -5.56
N THR A 211 10.19 -13.12 -4.44
CA THR A 211 9.01 -12.40 -3.94
C THR A 211 9.31 -11.62 -2.67
N VAL A 212 8.41 -10.74 -2.33
CA VAL A 212 8.43 -9.96 -1.08
C VAL A 212 7.13 -10.14 -0.32
N ALA A 213 7.17 -10.01 1.00
CA ALA A 213 6.02 -10.06 1.90
C ALA A 213 5.20 -8.78 1.78
N ALA A 214 4.70 -8.51 0.58
CA ALA A 214 3.76 -7.45 0.27
C ALA A 214 2.34 -7.97 0.33
N VAL A 215 1.38 -7.08 0.56
CA VAL A 215 -0.05 -7.36 0.49
C VAL A 215 -0.79 -6.17 -0.09
N ASP A 216 -1.69 -6.43 -1.02
CA ASP A 216 -2.69 -5.47 -1.47
C ASP A 216 -4.07 -6.03 -1.14
N LEU A 217 -4.88 -5.23 -0.44
CA LEU A 217 -6.28 -5.56 -0.20
C LEU A 217 -7.12 -5.06 -1.38
N LEU A 218 -7.68 -6.00 -2.12
CA LEU A 218 -8.52 -5.74 -3.28
C LEU A 218 -10.00 -5.97 -2.94
N LEU A 219 -10.84 -5.02 -3.31
CA LEU A 219 -12.29 -5.08 -3.09
C LEU A 219 -13.05 -5.06 -4.41
N PRO A 220 -14.19 -5.79 -4.49
CA PRO A 220 -15.11 -5.68 -5.61
C PRO A 220 -15.52 -4.21 -5.86
N GLU A 221 -15.58 -3.80 -7.11
CA GLU A 221 -15.96 -2.44 -7.58
C GLU A 221 -15.00 -1.31 -7.15
N VAL A 222 -14.12 -1.55 -6.16
CA VAL A 222 -13.15 -0.57 -5.66
C VAL A 222 -11.75 -0.82 -6.24
N GLY A 223 -11.30 -2.08 -6.33
CA GLY A 223 -9.92 -2.45 -6.63
C GLY A 223 -9.06 -2.36 -5.38
N GLU A 224 -7.78 -1.99 -5.52
CA GLU A 224 -6.87 -1.81 -4.39
C GLU A 224 -7.38 -0.70 -3.46
N LEU A 225 -7.62 -1.06 -2.21
CA LEU A 225 -8.00 -0.14 -1.14
C LEU A 225 -6.82 0.18 -0.22
N CYS A 226 -6.04 -0.82 0.13
CA CYS A 226 -4.86 -0.71 0.98
C CYS A 226 -3.71 -1.51 0.38
N GLY A 227 -2.52 -0.92 0.39
CA GLY A 227 -1.27 -1.62 0.13
C GLY A 227 -0.41 -1.65 1.38
N GLY A 228 0.18 -2.79 1.71
CA GLY A 228 1.00 -2.95 2.90
C GLY A 228 2.12 -3.96 2.70
N SER A 229 2.96 -4.11 3.73
CA SER A 229 3.99 -5.13 3.73
C SER A 229 4.56 -5.37 5.13
N GLN A 230 5.16 -6.52 5.32
CA GLN A 230 6.22 -6.66 6.33
C GLN A 230 7.45 -5.91 5.82
N ARG A 231 8.14 -5.19 6.72
CA ARG A 231 9.32 -4.41 6.40
C ARG A 231 10.58 -5.28 6.52
N GLU A 232 11.59 -5.02 5.69
CA GLU A 232 12.87 -5.74 5.81
C GLU A 232 13.60 -5.28 7.07
N GLU A 233 13.77 -6.17 8.02
CA GLU A 233 14.47 -5.95 9.28
C GLU A 233 15.97 -6.24 9.22
N ASP A 234 16.42 -6.95 8.18
CA ASP A 234 17.82 -7.29 7.97
C ASP A 234 18.55 -6.16 7.25
N TYR A 235 19.56 -5.58 7.93
CA TYR A 235 20.36 -4.48 7.40
C TYR A 235 21.04 -4.82 6.07
N ASP A 236 21.64 -5.99 5.96
CA ASP A 236 22.43 -6.36 4.79
C ASP A 236 21.54 -6.62 3.59
N LYS A 237 20.37 -7.25 3.80
CA LYS A 237 19.37 -7.47 2.74
C LYS A 237 18.79 -6.16 2.24
N LEU A 238 18.42 -5.26 3.14
CA LEU A 238 17.90 -3.94 2.78
C LEU A 238 18.94 -3.15 1.99
N LEU A 239 20.19 -3.09 2.48
CA LEU A 239 21.29 -2.42 1.77
C LEU A 239 21.56 -3.05 0.40
N GLN A 240 21.52 -4.36 0.30
CA GLN A 240 21.69 -5.08 -0.97
C GLN A 240 20.58 -4.68 -1.96
N ARG A 241 19.32 -4.66 -1.50
CA ARG A 241 18.19 -4.27 -2.35
C ARG A 241 18.30 -2.83 -2.84
N MET A 242 18.68 -1.90 -1.98
CA MET A 242 18.92 -0.51 -2.36
C MET A 242 20.02 -0.36 -3.40
N LYS A 243 21.09 -1.17 -3.31
CA LYS A 243 22.16 -1.21 -4.32
C LYS A 243 21.67 -1.76 -5.66
N GLU A 244 20.87 -2.83 -5.65
CA GLU A 244 20.26 -3.40 -6.88
C GLU A 244 19.42 -2.36 -7.62
N LEU A 245 18.74 -1.50 -6.88
CA LEU A 245 17.90 -0.41 -7.43
C LEU A 245 18.67 0.88 -7.72
N ASN A 246 20.00 0.91 -7.52
CA ASN A 246 20.85 2.08 -7.71
C ASN A 246 20.37 3.32 -6.93
N MET A 247 19.85 3.13 -5.71
CA MET A 247 19.36 4.21 -4.86
C MET A 247 20.51 5.04 -4.27
N ASN A 248 20.23 6.31 -3.93
CA ASN A 248 21.15 7.17 -3.19
C ASN A 248 21.21 6.75 -1.71
N ILE A 249 22.10 5.82 -1.38
CA ILE A 249 22.21 5.23 -0.04
C ILE A 249 22.54 6.28 1.03
N GLU A 250 23.28 7.33 0.70
CA GLU A 250 23.63 8.38 1.67
C GLU A 250 22.37 9.08 2.22
N GLY A 251 21.39 9.37 1.36
CA GLY A 251 20.11 9.94 1.78
C GLY A 251 19.30 9.05 2.73
N TYR A 252 19.44 7.72 2.58
CA TYR A 252 18.70 6.74 3.38
C TYR A 252 19.52 6.12 4.52
N GLN A 253 20.70 6.65 4.84
CA GLN A 253 21.56 6.06 5.90
C GLN A 253 20.83 6.00 7.25
N TRP A 254 20.06 7.04 7.60
CA TRP A 254 19.24 7.07 8.81
C TRP A 254 18.20 5.92 8.86
N TYR A 255 17.64 5.56 7.72
CA TYR A 255 16.66 4.47 7.61
C TYR A 255 17.33 3.09 7.76
N LEU A 256 18.51 2.91 7.17
CA LEU A 256 19.34 1.73 7.37
C LEU A 256 19.79 1.59 8.85
N ASP A 257 20.11 2.69 9.50
CA ASP A 257 20.56 2.70 10.90
C ASP A 257 19.47 2.23 11.87
N LEU A 258 18.19 2.32 11.52
CA LEU A 258 17.10 1.69 12.29
C LEU A 258 17.31 0.19 12.44
N ARG A 259 17.81 -0.49 11.39
CA ARG A 259 18.09 -1.93 11.40
C ARG A 259 19.38 -2.25 12.17
N ARG A 260 20.33 -1.33 12.21
CA ARG A 260 21.60 -1.49 12.92
C ARG A 260 21.44 -1.35 14.44
N TYR A 261 20.64 -0.40 14.89
CA TYR A 261 20.58 0.01 16.29
C TYR A 261 19.31 -0.41 17.03
N GLY A 262 18.35 -1.04 16.41
CA GLY A 262 17.13 -1.44 17.09
C GLY A 262 16.08 -2.11 16.22
N GLY A 263 16.49 -2.73 15.11
CA GLY A 263 15.57 -3.39 14.19
C GLY A 263 14.77 -4.50 14.87
N CYS A 264 13.48 -4.55 14.55
CA CYS A 264 12.56 -5.61 14.94
C CYS A 264 11.67 -5.97 13.75
N VAL A 265 11.04 -7.14 13.82
CA VAL A 265 9.95 -7.48 12.87
C VAL A 265 8.86 -6.43 13.02
N HIS A 266 8.45 -5.82 11.92
CA HIS A 266 7.37 -4.82 11.90
C HIS A 266 6.70 -4.79 10.53
N SER A 267 5.46 -4.34 10.51
CA SER A 267 4.61 -4.30 9.34
C SER A 267 3.71 -3.08 9.36
N GLY A 268 3.15 -2.71 8.20
CA GLY A 268 2.21 -1.61 8.10
C GLY A 268 1.56 -1.51 6.72
N PHE A 269 0.55 -0.66 6.63
CA PHE A 269 -0.25 -0.44 5.43
C PHE A 269 -0.73 1.01 5.28
#